data_374c4148815de3b29289ce3899139844
#
_entry.id   374c4148815de3b29289ce3899139844
#
_cell.length_a   1.000
_cell.length_b   1.000
_cell.length_c   1.000
_cell.angle_alpha   90.00
_cell.angle_beta   90.00
_cell.angle_gamma   90.00
#
_symmetry.space_group_name_H-M   'P 1'
#
loop_
_entity.id
_entity.type
_entity.pdbx_description
1 polymer ?
#
loop_
_entity_poly.entity_id
_entity_poly.type
_entity_poly.pdbx_seq_one_letter_code
_entity_poly.pdbx_strand_id
1 'polypeptide(L)'
;VAARANAMQSACEENPGTMAAIIGLDNEKIEEVCAIIKDEIVIPANYNCNGQVVVSGSLKGVEIACQLLKEAGAKRALPLQVGGAFHSPLMEPARVKLAEAIQNTKFNEGICPIYQNVTGQAVTSPDIIKANLISQLTAPVRWTQTMENMIVNGLTDVIEVGPGTVLQGLFKKTGTELQLSS
;
A
#
# COMPACT_ATOMS: atom_id res chain seq x y z
N VAL A 1 -0.24 4.10 16.81
CA VAL A 1 -0.81 4.99 15.77
C VAL A 1 -0.12 6.35 15.78
N ALA A 2 -0.12 7.09 16.92
CA ALA A 2 0.45 8.45 17.00
C ALA A 2 1.93 8.51 16.59
N ALA A 3 2.78 7.60 17.08
CA ALA A 3 4.20 7.53 16.72
C ALA A 3 4.39 7.38 15.19
N ARG A 4 3.57 6.53 14.55
CA ARG A 4 3.59 6.35 13.10
C ARG A 4 3.19 7.63 12.37
N ALA A 5 2.11 8.28 12.79
CA ALA A 5 1.63 9.51 12.15
C ALA A 5 2.68 10.63 12.23
N ASN A 6 3.26 10.87 13.41
CA ASN A 6 4.29 11.89 13.60
C ASN A 6 5.57 11.58 12.80
N ALA A 7 6.02 10.31 12.78
CA ALA A 7 7.20 9.91 12.02
C ALA A 7 6.98 10.10 10.51
N MET A 8 5.81 9.72 9.99
CA MET A 8 5.46 9.91 8.58
C MET A 8 5.35 11.39 8.20
N GLN A 9 4.74 12.23 9.05
CA GLN A 9 4.66 13.67 8.82
C GLN A 9 6.07 14.29 8.70
N SER A 10 6.97 13.97 9.66
CA SER A 10 8.35 14.43 9.59
C SER A 10 9.08 13.98 8.32
N ALA A 11 8.87 12.72 7.91
CA ALA A 11 9.49 12.20 6.70
C ALA A 11 8.97 12.88 5.41
N CYS A 12 7.69 13.26 5.37
CA CYS A 12 7.12 14.01 4.25
C CYS A 12 7.70 15.43 4.15
N GLU A 13 7.99 16.06 5.28
CA GLU A 13 8.62 17.39 5.32
C GLU A 13 10.09 17.33 4.89
N GLU A 14 10.79 16.26 5.28
CA GLU A 14 12.19 16.01 4.95
C GLU A 14 12.36 15.58 3.48
N ASN A 15 11.48 14.72 3.00
CA ASN A 15 11.51 14.14 1.65
C ASN A 15 10.17 14.39 0.92
N PRO A 16 9.97 15.55 0.30
CA PRO A 16 8.75 15.84 -0.43
C PRO A 16 8.47 14.85 -1.55
N GLY A 17 7.25 14.35 -1.59
CA GLY A 17 6.84 13.38 -2.59
C GLY A 17 5.32 13.33 -2.75
N THR A 18 4.86 12.47 -3.65
CA THR A 18 3.44 12.32 -3.94
C THR A 18 3.12 10.91 -4.44
N MET A 19 1.86 10.68 -4.76
CA MET A 19 1.34 9.43 -5.30
C MET A 19 0.39 9.69 -6.47
N ALA A 20 0.23 8.68 -7.34
CA ALA A 20 -0.76 8.73 -8.41
C ALA A 20 -1.44 7.37 -8.61
N ALA A 21 -2.75 7.37 -8.83
CA ALA A 21 -3.51 6.17 -9.15
C ALA A 21 -3.45 5.88 -10.65
N ILE A 22 -3.00 4.68 -11.01
CA ILE A 22 -2.92 4.17 -12.37
C ILE A 22 -4.03 3.16 -12.57
N ILE A 23 -4.84 3.38 -13.61
CA ILE A 23 -6.04 2.59 -13.86
C ILE A 23 -6.02 2.01 -15.26
N GLY A 24 -6.33 0.72 -15.36
CA GLY A 24 -6.54 0.01 -16.63
C GLY A 24 -5.25 -0.38 -17.34
N LEU A 25 -4.20 -0.65 -16.57
CA LEU A 25 -2.93 -1.21 -17.05
C LEU A 25 -2.52 -2.37 -16.14
N ASP A 26 -1.84 -3.36 -16.68
CA ASP A 26 -1.37 -4.54 -15.95
C ASP A 26 -0.21 -4.18 -15.02
N ASN A 27 -0.10 -4.93 -13.91
CA ASN A 27 0.90 -4.67 -12.87
C ASN A 27 2.33 -4.72 -13.41
N GLU A 28 2.63 -5.75 -14.22
CA GLU A 28 3.94 -5.97 -14.83
C GLU A 28 4.37 -4.78 -15.68
N LYS A 29 3.42 -4.22 -16.44
CA LYS A 29 3.70 -3.04 -17.27
C LYS A 29 3.97 -1.78 -16.44
N ILE A 30 3.26 -1.63 -15.32
CA ILE A 30 3.50 -0.52 -14.39
C ILE A 30 4.88 -0.67 -13.74
N GLU A 31 5.26 -1.89 -13.33
CA GLU A 31 6.56 -2.20 -12.75
C GLU A 31 7.70 -1.92 -13.75
N GLU A 32 7.57 -2.35 -15.00
CA GLU A 32 8.51 -2.08 -16.07
C GLU A 32 8.74 -0.58 -16.27
N VAL A 33 7.65 0.19 -16.38
CA VAL A 33 7.73 1.65 -16.59
C VAL A 33 8.37 2.34 -15.38
N CYS A 34 8.02 1.98 -14.16
CA CYS A 34 8.69 2.52 -12.98
C CYS A 34 10.18 2.15 -12.96
N ALA A 35 10.52 0.94 -13.36
CA ALA A 35 11.90 0.45 -13.33
C ALA A 35 12.84 1.13 -14.34
N ILE A 36 12.34 1.70 -15.42
CA ILE A 36 13.17 2.45 -16.39
C ILE A 36 13.49 3.88 -15.97
N ILE A 37 12.76 4.44 -15.00
CA ILE A 37 13.02 5.77 -14.44
C ILE A 37 14.15 5.65 -13.42
N LYS A 38 15.38 6.06 -13.79
CA LYS A 38 16.58 5.87 -12.97
C LYS A 38 17.00 7.10 -12.18
N ASP A 39 16.67 8.29 -12.67
CA ASP A 39 17.11 9.56 -12.08
C ASP A 39 16.20 10.06 -10.95
N GLU A 40 15.05 9.42 -10.76
CA GLU A 40 14.05 9.79 -9.77
C GLU A 40 13.52 8.53 -9.04
N ILE A 41 13.04 8.72 -7.81
CA ILE A 41 12.41 7.64 -7.07
C ILE A 41 10.93 7.58 -7.45
N VAL A 42 10.52 6.48 -8.06
CA VAL A 42 9.10 6.12 -8.24
C VAL A 42 8.93 4.61 -8.28
N ILE A 43 7.98 4.11 -7.53
CA ILE A 43 7.69 2.68 -7.42
C ILE A 43 6.19 2.41 -7.37
N PRO A 44 5.73 1.21 -7.74
CA PRO A 44 4.39 0.72 -7.40
C PRO A 44 4.28 0.57 -5.87
N ALA A 45 3.32 1.27 -5.28
CA ALA A 45 3.18 1.38 -3.82
C ALA A 45 1.92 0.70 -3.28
N ASN A 46 0.82 0.66 -4.05
CA ASN A 46 -0.41 -0.03 -3.64
C ASN A 46 -0.96 -0.84 -4.80
N TYR A 47 -1.03 -2.16 -4.63
CA TYR A 47 -1.76 -3.06 -5.52
C TYR A 47 -3.18 -3.22 -4.96
N ASN A 48 -4.10 -2.34 -5.39
CA ASN A 48 -5.43 -2.25 -4.81
C ASN A 48 -6.39 -3.33 -5.33
N CYS A 49 -6.39 -3.55 -6.63
CA CYS A 49 -7.09 -4.64 -7.32
C CYS A 49 -6.57 -4.73 -8.76
N ASN A 50 -6.95 -5.78 -9.49
CA ASN A 50 -6.57 -5.93 -10.90
C ASN A 50 -6.91 -4.67 -11.70
N GLY A 51 -5.92 -4.13 -12.41
CA GLY A 51 -6.04 -2.89 -13.18
C GLY A 51 -6.10 -1.60 -12.35
N GLN A 52 -5.77 -1.63 -11.05
CA GLN A 52 -5.67 -0.44 -10.22
C GLN A 52 -4.47 -0.52 -9.28
N VAL A 53 -3.41 0.19 -9.63
CA VAL A 53 -2.17 0.34 -8.85
C VAL A 53 -1.94 1.81 -8.54
N VAL A 54 -1.39 2.09 -7.36
CA VAL A 54 -0.91 3.44 -7.01
C VAL A 54 0.61 3.43 -7.07
N VAL A 55 1.19 4.39 -7.79
CA VAL A 55 2.63 4.65 -7.78
C VAL A 55 2.96 5.76 -6.78
N SER A 56 4.16 5.70 -6.19
CA SER A 56 4.61 6.60 -5.13
C SER A 56 6.08 6.96 -5.34
N GLY A 57 6.45 8.22 -5.10
CA GLY A 57 7.82 8.65 -5.28
C GLY A 57 8.01 10.16 -5.16
N SER A 58 9.15 10.66 -5.66
CA SER A 58 9.42 12.09 -5.76
C SER A 58 8.37 12.77 -6.65
N LEU A 59 8.15 14.06 -6.46
CA LEU A 59 7.18 14.82 -7.26
C LEU A 59 7.43 14.65 -8.76
N LYS A 60 8.68 14.80 -9.18
CA LYS A 60 9.09 14.65 -10.57
C LYS A 60 9.02 13.21 -11.06
N GLY A 61 9.42 12.25 -10.23
CA GLY A 61 9.34 10.81 -10.55
C GLY A 61 7.91 10.36 -10.84
N VAL A 62 6.95 10.77 -10.00
CA VAL A 62 5.53 10.47 -10.22
C VAL A 62 4.97 11.17 -11.44
N GLU A 63 5.38 12.42 -11.72
CA GLU A 63 4.98 13.15 -12.93
C GLU A 63 5.44 12.41 -14.20
N ILE A 64 6.73 12.04 -14.27
CA ILE A 64 7.31 11.26 -15.39
C ILE A 64 6.59 9.92 -15.52
N ALA A 65 6.38 9.21 -14.42
CA ALA A 65 5.68 7.92 -14.43
C ALA A 65 4.25 8.06 -14.96
N CYS A 66 3.50 9.10 -14.55
CA CYS A 66 2.16 9.35 -15.06
C CYS A 66 2.13 9.56 -16.58
N GLN A 67 3.11 10.25 -17.14
CA GLN A 67 3.22 10.47 -18.59
C GLN A 67 3.51 9.13 -19.29
N LEU A 68 4.59 8.45 -18.91
CA LEU A 68 5.00 7.19 -19.54
C LEU A 68 3.94 6.10 -19.42
N LEU A 69 3.24 5.99 -18.28
CA LEU A 69 2.18 5.02 -18.07
C LEU A 69 0.95 5.31 -18.95
N LYS A 70 0.62 6.58 -19.21
CA LYS A 70 -0.41 6.94 -20.19
C LYS A 70 0.01 6.54 -21.61
N GLU A 71 1.25 6.80 -22.00
CA GLU A 71 1.80 6.37 -23.28
C GLU A 71 1.82 4.85 -23.43
N ALA A 72 2.05 4.13 -22.33
CA ALA A 72 2.00 2.67 -22.26
C ALA A 72 0.57 2.09 -22.29
N GLY A 73 -0.47 2.93 -22.29
CA GLY A 73 -1.86 2.50 -22.45
C GLY A 73 -2.72 2.55 -21.19
N ALA A 74 -2.26 3.16 -20.09
CA ALA A 74 -3.10 3.37 -18.90
C ALA A 74 -4.33 4.22 -19.25
N LYS A 75 -5.52 3.74 -18.89
CA LYS A 75 -6.78 4.47 -19.12
C LYS A 75 -6.80 5.79 -18.33
N ARG A 76 -6.21 5.81 -17.15
CA ARG A 76 -6.07 7.00 -16.30
C ARG A 76 -4.79 6.92 -15.48
N ALA A 77 -4.13 8.07 -15.33
CA ALA A 77 -3.06 8.32 -14.36
C ALA A 77 -3.46 9.59 -13.59
N LEU A 78 -3.89 9.43 -12.35
CA LEU A 78 -4.53 10.48 -11.55
C LEU A 78 -3.65 10.80 -10.34
N PRO A 79 -3.03 11.98 -10.28
CA PRO A 79 -2.34 12.43 -9.07
C PRO A 79 -3.30 12.45 -7.88
N LEU A 80 -2.82 11.98 -6.74
CA LEU A 80 -3.59 11.95 -5.50
C LEU A 80 -3.26 13.20 -4.65
N GLN A 81 -4.25 13.71 -3.95
CA GLN A 81 -4.06 14.81 -3.01
C GLN A 81 -3.54 14.28 -1.67
N VAL A 82 -2.27 13.87 -1.65
CA VAL A 82 -1.58 13.35 -0.47
C VAL A 82 -0.28 14.11 -0.24
N GLY A 83 0.10 14.25 1.02
CA GLY A 83 1.26 15.05 1.43
C GLY A 83 2.60 14.32 1.38
N GLY A 84 2.69 13.11 0.81
CA GLY A 84 3.94 12.37 0.80
C GLY A 84 3.95 11.13 -0.07
N ALA A 85 5.15 10.59 -0.26
CA ALA A 85 5.41 9.37 -1.01
C ALA A 85 5.31 8.13 -0.11
N PHE A 86 4.10 7.81 0.33
CA PHE A 86 3.88 6.67 1.22
C PHE A 86 4.26 5.36 0.55
N HIS A 87 4.69 4.38 1.37
CA HIS A 87 5.08 3.05 0.93
C HIS A 87 6.24 3.03 -0.08
N SER A 88 7.12 4.05 -0.03
CA SER A 88 8.29 4.20 -0.88
C SER A 88 9.57 4.36 -0.07
N PRO A 89 10.76 4.25 -0.68
CA PRO A 89 12.04 4.51 0.01
C PRO A 89 12.13 5.88 0.68
N LEU A 90 11.36 6.88 0.24
CA LEU A 90 11.31 8.22 0.85
C LEU A 90 10.74 8.20 2.29
N MET A 91 10.07 7.12 2.70
CA MET A 91 9.58 6.92 4.07
C MET A 91 10.62 6.25 5.00
N GLU A 92 11.86 6.04 4.56
CA GLU A 92 12.90 5.40 5.40
C GLU A 92 13.14 6.12 6.73
N PRO A 93 13.18 7.46 6.82
CA PRO A 93 13.31 8.13 8.12
C PRO A 93 12.16 7.82 9.08
N ALA A 94 10.94 7.69 8.55
CA ALA A 94 9.78 7.29 9.35
C ALA A 94 9.86 5.84 9.81
N ARG A 95 10.38 4.93 8.96
CA ARG A 95 10.56 3.52 9.29
C ARG A 95 11.50 3.35 10.48
N VAL A 96 12.62 4.07 10.49
CA VAL A 96 13.60 4.02 11.58
C VAL A 96 12.97 4.49 12.90
N LYS A 97 12.30 5.65 12.90
CA LYS A 97 11.62 6.18 14.09
C LYS A 97 10.52 5.26 14.61
N LEU A 98 9.73 4.67 13.69
CA LEU A 98 8.66 3.75 14.07
C LEU A 98 9.19 2.43 14.61
N ALA A 99 10.32 1.93 14.08
CA ALA A 99 10.93 0.68 14.55
C ALA A 99 11.25 0.74 16.04
N GLU A 100 11.80 1.85 16.53
CA GLU A 100 12.07 2.07 17.95
C GLU A 100 10.79 1.99 18.80
N ALA A 101 9.72 2.68 18.38
CA ALA A 101 8.44 2.65 19.07
C ALA A 101 7.82 1.24 19.10
N ILE A 102 7.95 0.47 18.02
CA ILE A 102 7.45 -0.90 17.93
C ILE A 102 8.27 -1.83 18.84
N GLN A 103 9.61 -1.71 18.86
CA GLN A 103 10.47 -2.51 19.73
C GLN A 103 10.14 -2.33 21.20
N ASN A 104 9.80 -1.10 21.60
CA ASN A 104 9.40 -0.75 22.97
C ASN A 104 7.93 -1.08 23.29
N THR A 105 7.17 -1.62 22.34
CA THR A 105 5.76 -1.98 22.53
C THR A 105 5.64 -3.49 22.77
N LYS A 106 4.89 -3.86 23.82
CA LYS A 106 4.55 -5.26 24.06
C LYS A 106 3.47 -5.72 23.06
N PHE A 107 3.76 -6.78 22.33
CA PHE A 107 2.79 -7.47 21.49
C PHE A 107 2.46 -8.82 22.12
N ASN A 108 1.18 -9.14 22.17
CA ASN A 108 0.71 -10.45 22.59
C ASN A 108 0.35 -11.27 21.35
N GLU A 109 0.28 -12.59 21.50
CA GLU A 109 -0.23 -13.46 20.46
C GLU A 109 -1.67 -13.09 20.09
N GLY A 110 -1.97 -13.05 18.80
CA GLY A 110 -3.30 -12.72 18.31
C GLY A 110 -4.30 -13.86 18.58
N ILE A 111 -5.52 -13.50 18.95
CA ILE A 111 -6.63 -14.47 19.10
C ILE A 111 -7.20 -14.93 17.75
N CYS A 112 -6.86 -14.23 16.69
CA CYS A 112 -7.21 -14.53 15.30
C CYS A 112 -6.07 -14.10 14.38
N PRO A 113 -5.97 -14.65 13.16
CA PRO A 113 -4.98 -14.23 12.19
C PRO A 113 -5.22 -12.80 11.72
N ILE A 114 -4.12 -12.07 11.49
CA ILE A 114 -4.11 -10.72 10.94
C ILE A 114 -3.48 -10.78 9.55
N TYR A 115 -4.18 -10.30 8.54
CA TYR A 115 -3.62 -10.10 7.22
C TYR A 115 -2.94 -8.74 7.15
N GLN A 116 -1.62 -8.73 6.96
CA GLN A 116 -0.85 -7.50 6.91
C GLN A 116 -0.48 -7.15 5.46
N ASN A 117 -0.64 -5.88 5.12
CA ASN A 117 -0.51 -5.38 3.73
C ASN A 117 0.85 -5.66 3.07
N VAL A 118 1.93 -5.77 3.84
CA VAL A 118 3.28 -6.01 3.29
C VAL A 118 3.44 -7.39 2.67
N THR A 119 2.74 -8.39 3.21
CA THR A 119 2.81 -9.78 2.74
C THR A 119 1.51 -10.26 2.10
N GLY A 120 0.37 -9.69 2.50
CA GLY A 120 -0.95 -10.19 2.16
C GLY A 120 -1.30 -11.53 2.79
N GLN A 121 -0.50 -12.00 3.76
CA GLN A 121 -0.65 -13.31 4.41
C GLN A 121 -1.22 -13.19 5.82
N ALA A 122 -1.89 -14.26 6.25
CA ALA A 122 -2.40 -14.41 7.62
C ALA A 122 -1.24 -14.66 8.59
N VAL A 123 -1.16 -13.91 9.68
CA VAL A 123 -0.11 -14.00 10.70
C VAL A 123 -0.71 -13.91 12.09
N THR A 124 -0.20 -14.71 13.03
CA THR A 124 -0.55 -14.66 14.47
C THR A 124 0.68 -14.35 15.34
N SER A 125 1.89 -14.67 14.85
CA SER A 125 3.15 -14.46 15.57
C SER A 125 3.44 -12.98 15.84
N PRO A 126 3.61 -12.57 17.11
CA PRO A 126 3.95 -11.19 17.47
C PRO A 126 5.22 -10.68 16.79
N ASP A 127 6.24 -11.52 16.64
CA ASP A 127 7.53 -11.12 16.04
C ASP A 127 7.39 -10.85 14.55
N ILE A 128 6.63 -11.68 13.82
CA ILE A 128 6.33 -11.47 12.41
C ILE A 128 5.47 -10.22 12.24
N ILE A 129 4.46 -10.02 13.10
CA ILE A 129 3.61 -8.83 13.09
C ILE A 129 4.44 -7.56 13.25
N LYS A 130 5.39 -7.53 14.22
CA LYS A 130 6.32 -6.42 14.44
C LYS A 130 7.18 -6.14 13.21
N ALA A 131 7.81 -7.17 12.66
CA ALA A 131 8.66 -7.03 11.47
C ALA A 131 7.88 -6.47 10.28
N ASN A 132 6.69 -6.97 10.06
CA ASN A 132 5.80 -6.50 8.98
C ASN A 132 5.36 -5.05 9.18
N LEU A 133 5.03 -4.63 10.41
CA LEU A 133 4.66 -3.24 10.71
C LEU A 133 5.81 -2.26 10.44
N ILE A 134 7.04 -2.66 10.74
CA ILE A 134 8.24 -1.86 10.44
C ILE A 134 8.45 -1.76 8.93
N SER A 135 8.40 -2.90 8.23
CA SER A 135 8.66 -2.97 6.78
C SER A 135 7.60 -2.21 5.97
N GLN A 136 6.35 -2.15 6.46
CA GLN A 136 5.24 -1.58 5.72
C GLN A 136 5.42 -0.10 5.34
N LEU A 137 6.24 0.67 6.07
CA LEU A 137 6.42 2.09 5.76
C LEU A 137 7.11 2.32 4.42
N THR A 138 8.00 1.41 4.03
CA THR A 138 8.77 1.48 2.77
C THR A 138 8.41 0.38 1.79
N ALA A 139 7.51 -0.54 2.18
CA ALA A 139 7.07 -1.65 1.35
C ALA A 139 5.66 -1.44 0.79
N PRO A 140 5.35 -2.01 -0.37
CA PRO A 140 4.05 -1.87 -1.00
C PRO A 140 2.90 -2.47 -0.19
N VAL A 141 1.71 -1.92 -0.40
CA VAL A 141 0.44 -2.48 0.07
C VAL A 141 -0.05 -3.52 -0.94
N ARG A 142 -0.07 -4.78 -0.56
CA ARG A 142 -0.49 -5.91 -1.38
C ARG A 142 -1.95 -6.26 -1.15
N TRP A 143 -2.86 -5.29 -1.38
CA TRP A 143 -4.27 -5.48 -1.05
C TRP A 143 -4.95 -6.50 -1.95
N THR A 144 -4.59 -6.56 -3.24
CA THR A 144 -5.07 -7.60 -4.17
C THR A 144 -4.76 -8.98 -3.62
N GLN A 145 -3.49 -9.25 -3.30
CA GLN A 145 -3.04 -10.53 -2.73
C GLN A 145 -3.70 -10.82 -1.37
N THR A 146 -3.94 -9.78 -0.57
CA THR A 146 -4.64 -9.91 0.71
C THR A 146 -6.06 -10.42 0.50
N MET A 147 -6.82 -9.82 -0.41
CA MET A 147 -8.18 -10.25 -0.74
C MET A 147 -8.21 -11.69 -1.29
N GLU A 148 -7.31 -11.99 -2.23
CA GLU A 148 -7.19 -13.32 -2.83
C GLU A 148 -6.90 -14.39 -1.78
N ASN A 149 -5.94 -14.14 -0.89
CA ASN A 149 -5.59 -15.06 0.19
C ASN A 149 -6.73 -15.24 1.20
N MET A 150 -7.45 -14.19 1.55
CA MET A 150 -8.63 -14.28 2.40
C MET A 150 -9.72 -15.15 1.78
N ILE A 151 -9.99 -14.96 0.48
CA ILE A 151 -10.98 -15.74 -0.28
C ILE A 151 -10.57 -17.22 -0.34
N VAL A 152 -9.32 -17.52 -0.67
CA VAL A 152 -8.78 -18.90 -0.70
C VAL A 152 -8.89 -19.55 0.69
N ASN A 153 -8.76 -18.77 1.76
CA ASN A 153 -8.91 -19.24 3.14
C ASN A 153 -10.37 -19.29 3.64
N GLY A 154 -11.35 -19.17 2.73
CA GLY A 154 -12.76 -19.39 3.02
C GLY A 154 -13.51 -18.15 3.53
N LEU A 155 -13.07 -16.94 3.18
CA LEU A 155 -13.78 -15.71 3.51
C LEU A 155 -15.18 -15.71 2.86
N THR A 156 -16.22 -15.47 3.66
CA THR A 156 -17.62 -15.33 3.21
C THR A 156 -18.20 -13.96 3.51
N ASP A 157 -17.77 -13.36 4.62
CA ASP A 157 -18.34 -12.12 5.13
C ASP A 157 -17.26 -11.08 5.38
N VAL A 158 -17.48 -9.84 4.96
CA VAL A 158 -16.57 -8.71 5.16
C VAL A 158 -17.32 -7.56 5.82
N ILE A 159 -16.77 -7.08 6.92
CA ILE A 159 -17.27 -5.87 7.60
C ILE A 159 -16.20 -4.80 7.48
N GLU A 160 -16.48 -3.70 6.78
CA GLU A 160 -15.58 -2.54 6.72
C GLU A 160 -15.87 -1.63 7.92
N VAL A 161 -14.92 -1.55 8.84
CA VAL A 161 -15.04 -0.72 10.05
C VAL A 161 -14.35 0.62 9.83
N GLY A 162 -15.15 1.69 9.72
CA GLY A 162 -14.66 3.05 9.49
C GLY A 162 -15.56 3.86 8.55
N PRO A 163 -15.19 5.09 8.22
CA PRO A 163 -15.97 5.91 7.32
C PRO A 163 -15.81 5.46 5.86
N GLY A 164 -16.94 5.38 5.15
CA GLY A 164 -16.97 5.04 3.72
C GLY A 164 -17.02 3.53 3.45
N THR A 165 -16.91 3.17 2.15
CA THR A 165 -17.08 1.80 1.65
C THR A 165 -16.04 1.46 0.56
N VAL A 166 -14.85 2.00 0.69
CA VAL A 166 -13.79 1.86 -0.33
C VAL A 166 -13.31 0.42 -0.44
N LEU A 167 -13.08 -0.24 0.69
CA LEU A 167 -12.59 -1.62 0.71
C LEU A 167 -13.65 -2.61 0.21
N GLN A 168 -14.93 -2.40 0.55
CA GLN A 168 -16.03 -3.17 -0.04
C GLN A 168 -16.05 -3.03 -1.58
N GLY A 169 -15.80 -1.81 -2.09
CA GLY A 169 -15.68 -1.55 -3.52
C GLY A 169 -14.54 -2.34 -4.18
N LEU A 170 -13.43 -2.55 -3.48
CA LEU A 170 -12.31 -3.37 -3.95
C LEU A 170 -12.65 -4.87 -3.91
N PHE A 171 -13.29 -5.35 -2.84
CA PHE A 171 -13.76 -6.74 -2.77
C PHE A 171 -14.76 -7.09 -3.89
N LYS A 172 -15.70 -6.20 -4.23
CA LYS A 172 -16.61 -6.40 -5.36
C LYS A 172 -15.90 -6.66 -6.69
N LYS A 173 -14.70 -6.10 -6.87
CA LYS A 173 -13.92 -6.28 -8.09
C LYS A 173 -13.22 -7.65 -8.18
N THR A 174 -13.19 -8.44 -7.13
CA THR A 174 -12.67 -9.81 -7.17
C THR A 174 -13.59 -10.77 -7.94
N GLY A 175 -14.85 -10.39 -8.15
CA GLY A 175 -15.86 -11.24 -8.79
C GLY A 175 -16.37 -12.37 -7.90
N THR A 176 -15.94 -12.45 -6.63
CA THR A 176 -16.41 -13.45 -5.67
C THR A 176 -17.66 -12.96 -4.96
N GLU A 177 -18.65 -13.83 -4.81
CA GLU A 177 -19.84 -13.52 -4.01
C GLU A 177 -19.48 -13.51 -2.53
N LEU A 178 -19.50 -12.32 -1.92
CA LEU A 178 -19.22 -12.06 -0.52
C LEU A 178 -20.34 -11.24 0.09
N GLN A 179 -20.65 -11.47 1.36
CA GLN A 179 -21.51 -10.58 2.13
C GLN A 179 -20.71 -9.38 2.61
N LEU A 180 -21.05 -8.18 2.13
CA LEU A 180 -20.33 -6.94 2.43
C LEU A 180 -21.21 -6.01 3.25
N SER A 181 -20.68 -5.54 4.39
CA SER A 181 -21.36 -4.61 5.31
C SER A 181 -20.39 -3.59 5.90
N SER A 182 -20.93 -2.56 6.57
CA SER A 182 -20.19 -1.50 7.27
C SER A 182 -20.92 -1.07 8.54
#